data_b6c7d17194842aea30f52ce61b437535
#
_entry.id   b6c7d17194842aea30f52ce61b437535
#
_cell.length_a   1.000
_cell.length_b   1.000
_cell.length_c   1.000
_cell.angle_alpha   90.00
_cell.angle_beta   90.00
_cell.angle_gamma   90.00
#
_symmetry.space_group_name_H-M   'P 1'
#
loop_
_entity.id
_entity.type
_entity.pdbx_description
1 polymer ?
#
loop_
_entity_poly.entity_id
_entity_poly.type
_entity_poly.pdbx_seq_one_letter_code
_entity_poly.pdbx_strand_id
1 'polypeptide(L)'
;CICIFFNSTNGINSLVNFLLEEHLTTPDEYKIFCSQDSVDKLKDAFFYESFEELKLPLAKVNLFTCRFFSAVDITTWTKPDVLILTDCIKVPHSIIDPFTEAIQAQGRFRNKYENDNTYNSLTVIANVNESMLVYTDEQVAARIEVFKANYEHFKGLKEKELNKVKQQAIAEDLKAVKYNDLLGDDDKLNYFAVDNWYNEERVKRYYLSAEALYQAYMDCQFFNINYQPEEQGIGEEDQLQIRQAKSGKAKWRKIVDNLERLEKRKIADPLYDMQADIEILRLIEDADYI
;
A
#
# COMPACT_ATOMS: atom_id res chain seq x y z
N CYS A 1 -7.25 -14.58 -18.18
CA CYS A 1 -7.69 -13.38 -17.46
C CYS A 1 -6.62 -12.93 -16.49
N ILE A 2 -6.60 -11.64 -16.18
CA ILE A 2 -5.67 -11.04 -15.23
C ILE A 2 -6.42 -10.77 -13.93
N CYS A 3 -5.82 -11.12 -12.80
CA CYS A 3 -6.34 -10.88 -11.46
C CYS A 3 -5.35 -10.03 -10.67
N ILE A 4 -5.72 -8.80 -10.35
CA ILE A 4 -4.85 -7.80 -9.71
C ILE A 4 -5.30 -7.63 -8.26
N PHE A 5 -4.41 -7.89 -7.32
CA PHE A 5 -4.60 -7.63 -5.90
C PHE A 5 -3.94 -6.31 -5.53
N PHE A 6 -4.74 -5.32 -5.17
CA PHE A 6 -4.26 -4.00 -4.80
C PHE A 6 -5.11 -3.41 -3.67
N ASN A 7 -4.55 -3.29 -2.49
CA ASN A 7 -5.27 -2.80 -1.32
C ASN A 7 -5.43 -1.27 -1.33
N SER A 8 -6.07 -0.73 -2.37
CA SER A 8 -6.38 0.69 -2.47
C SER A 8 -7.52 0.95 -3.44
N THR A 9 -8.65 1.43 -2.94
CA THR A 9 -9.79 1.85 -3.79
C THR A 9 -9.40 2.99 -4.72
N ASN A 10 -8.67 4.00 -4.21
CA ASN A 10 -8.20 5.12 -5.04
C ASN A 10 -7.13 4.68 -6.04
N GLY A 11 -6.24 3.78 -5.65
CA GLY A 11 -5.24 3.20 -6.56
C GLY A 11 -5.88 2.38 -7.67
N ILE A 12 -6.89 1.57 -7.35
CA ILE A 12 -7.69 0.83 -8.34
C ILE A 12 -8.39 1.81 -9.29
N ASN A 13 -9.01 2.88 -8.77
CA ASN A 13 -9.64 3.92 -9.59
C ASN A 13 -8.62 4.52 -10.60
N SER A 14 -7.45 4.93 -10.11
CA SER A 14 -6.41 5.50 -10.97
C SER A 14 -5.91 4.49 -12.02
N LEU A 15 -5.72 3.22 -11.64
CA LEU A 15 -5.29 2.17 -12.54
C LEU A 15 -6.33 1.89 -13.63
N VAL A 16 -7.61 1.79 -13.27
CA VAL A 16 -8.67 1.54 -14.25
C VAL A 16 -8.82 2.72 -15.22
N ASN A 17 -8.75 3.97 -14.73
CA ASN A 17 -8.76 5.15 -15.60
C ASN A 17 -7.60 5.09 -16.59
N PHE A 18 -6.39 4.82 -16.13
CA PHE A 18 -5.22 4.67 -17.00
C PHE A 18 -5.44 3.57 -18.07
N LEU A 19 -5.93 2.39 -17.68
CA LEU A 19 -6.20 1.31 -18.62
C LEU A 19 -7.25 1.67 -19.67
N LEU A 20 -8.26 2.47 -19.31
CA LEU A 20 -9.29 2.97 -20.22
C LEU A 20 -8.74 4.06 -21.17
N GLU A 21 -7.98 5.01 -20.66
CA GLU A 21 -7.34 6.09 -21.42
C GLU A 21 -6.36 5.55 -22.47
N GLU A 22 -5.55 4.55 -22.09
CA GLU A 22 -4.61 3.88 -22.97
C GLU A 22 -5.27 2.80 -23.88
N HIS A 23 -6.60 2.67 -23.84
CA HIS A 23 -7.36 1.69 -24.65
C HIS A 23 -6.93 0.22 -24.43
N LEU A 24 -6.39 -0.10 -23.23
CA LEU A 24 -5.97 -1.45 -22.87
C LEU A 24 -7.12 -2.32 -22.35
N THR A 25 -8.22 -1.69 -21.97
CA THR A 25 -9.47 -2.33 -21.54
C THR A 25 -10.69 -1.48 -21.93
N THR A 26 -11.87 -2.07 -21.85
CA THR A 26 -13.16 -1.39 -22.06
C THR A 26 -14.03 -1.55 -20.81
N PRO A 27 -15.10 -0.74 -20.62
CA PRO A 27 -15.94 -0.80 -19.42
C PRO A 27 -16.55 -2.17 -19.11
N ASP A 28 -16.75 -3.02 -20.10
CA ASP A 28 -17.30 -4.38 -19.99
C ASP A 28 -16.22 -5.47 -19.82
N GLU A 29 -14.94 -5.13 -19.94
CA GLU A 29 -13.82 -6.06 -19.82
C GLU A 29 -13.17 -6.09 -18.44
N TYR A 30 -13.60 -5.26 -17.48
CA TYR A 30 -13.08 -5.31 -16.13
C TYR A 30 -14.15 -5.52 -15.06
N LYS A 31 -13.74 -5.98 -13.88
CA LYS A 31 -14.54 -6.05 -12.64
C LYS A 31 -13.71 -5.65 -11.45
N ILE A 32 -14.33 -4.92 -10.51
CA ILE A 32 -13.69 -4.49 -9.26
C ILE A 32 -14.42 -5.18 -8.10
N PHE A 33 -13.65 -5.80 -7.20
CA PHE A 33 -14.15 -6.50 -6.03
C PHE A 33 -13.60 -5.85 -4.76
N CYS A 34 -14.49 -5.25 -3.96
CA CYS A 34 -14.10 -4.46 -2.78
C CYS A 34 -15.20 -4.47 -1.71
N SER A 35 -15.03 -3.72 -0.60
CA SER A 35 -16.08 -3.55 0.41
C SER A 35 -17.24 -2.72 -0.13
N GLN A 36 -18.44 -2.82 0.50
CA GLN A 36 -19.61 -2.07 0.09
C GLN A 36 -19.36 -0.56 0.06
N ASP A 37 -18.69 0.00 1.09
CA ASP A 37 -18.34 1.43 1.13
C ASP A 37 -17.45 1.86 -0.04
N SER A 38 -16.57 0.95 -0.50
CA SER A 38 -15.72 1.19 -1.68
C SER A 38 -16.51 1.05 -2.97
N VAL A 39 -17.46 0.12 -3.04
CA VAL A 39 -18.40 -0.03 -4.18
C VAL A 39 -19.19 1.26 -4.37
N ASP A 40 -19.73 1.83 -3.30
CA ASP A 40 -20.53 3.04 -3.36
C ASP A 40 -19.68 4.22 -3.87
N LYS A 41 -18.47 4.40 -3.35
CA LYS A 41 -17.53 5.42 -3.83
C LYS A 41 -17.13 5.25 -5.30
N LEU A 42 -16.91 4.01 -5.74
CA LEU A 42 -16.55 3.72 -7.12
C LEU A 42 -17.73 3.97 -8.08
N LYS A 43 -18.95 3.65 -7.67
CA LYS A 43 -20.15 3.94 -8.46
C LYS A 43 -20.43 5.44 -8.59
N ASP A 44 -20.15 6.21 -7.54
CA ASP A 44 -20.21 7.68 -7.60
C ASP A 44 -19.17 8.25 -8.59
N ALA A 45 -18.07 7.53 -8.81
CA ALA A 45 -17.05 7.83 -9.82
C ALA A 45 -17.30 7.12 -11.18
N PHE A 46 -18.54 6.65 -11.44
CA PHE A 46 -18.99 5.98 -12.67
C PHE A 46 -18.36 4.60 -12.96
N PHE A 47 -17.75 3.93 -11.96
CA PHE A 47 -17.27 2.54 -12.09
C PHE A 47 -18.37 1.55 -11.69
N TYR A 48 -19.29 1.28 -12.58
CA TYR A 48 -20.48 0.45 -12.29
C TYR A 48 -20.18 -1.05 -12.18
N GLU A 49 -19.07 -1.52 -12.76
CA GLU A 49 -18.61 -2.90 -12.65
C GLU A 49 -17.83 -3.16 -11.36
N SER A 50 -18.33 -2.61 -10.23
CA SER A 50 -17.79 -2.79 -8.88
C SER A 50 -18.78 -3.55 -7.99
N PHE A 51 -18.26 -4.54 -7.23
CA PHE A 51 -19.06 -5.52 -6.51
C PHE A 51 -18.50 -5.82 -5.12
N GLU A 52 -19.39 -5.99 -4.15
CA GLU A 52 -19.05 -6.48 -2.80
C GLU A 52 -18.83 -7.99 -2.76
N GLU A 53 -19.48 -8.73 -3.65
CA GLU A 53 -19.40 -10.18 -3.76
C GLU A 53 -18.75 -10.61 -5.06
N LEU A 54 -18.14 -11.80 -5.08
CA LEU A 54 -17.55 -12.36 -6.28
C LEU A 54 -18.63 -12.61 -7.36
N LYS A 55 -18.47 -11.98 -8.52
CA LYS A 55 -19.36 -12.15 -9.69
C LYS A 55 -18.66 -12.93 -10.79
N LEU A 56 -19.05 -14.18 -10.97
CA LEU A 56 -18.58 -15.05 -12.04
C LEU A 56 -19.46 -14.93 -13.30
N PRO A 57 -18.92 -15.18 -14.50
CA PRO A 57 -17.50 -15.42 -14.78
C PRO A 57 -16.65 -14.16 -14.54
N LEU A 58 -15.35 -14.37 -14.29
CA LEU A 58 -14.40 -13.27 -14.23
C LEU A 58 -14.32 -12.54 -15.57
N ALA A 59 -13.99 -11.25 -15.54
CA ALA A 59 -13.73 -10.45 -16.73
C ALA A 59 -12.29 -10.67 -17.26
N LYS A 60 -11.88 -9.94 -18.26
CA LYS A 60 -10.50 -9.94 -18.78
C LYS A 60 -9.53 -9.42 -17.71
N VAL A 61 -9.92 -8.34 -17.01
CA VAL A 61 -9.19 -7.73 -15.91
C VAL A 61 -10.07 -7.74 -14.64
N ASN A 62 -9.54 -8.24 -13.53
CA ASN A 62 -10.26 -8.32 -12.26
C ASN A 62 -9.40 -7.71 -11.16
N LEU A 63 -9.94 -6.75 -10.42
CA LEU A 63 -9.21 -6.02 -9.39
C LEU A 63 -9.81 -6.34 -8.01
N PHE A 64 -8.97 -6.68 -7.06
CA PHE A 64 -9.35 -7.14 -5.74
C PHE A 64 -8.69 -6.28 -4.66
N THR A 65 -9.48 -5.79 -3.69
CA THR A 65 -8.95 -5.19 -2.46
C THR A 65 -8.69 -6.26 -1.39
N CYS A 66 -8.08 -5.88 -0.25
CA CYS A 66 -7.69 -6.78 0.84
C CYS A 66 -8.82 -7.68 1.35
N ARG A 67 -10.09 -7.27 1.24
CA ARG A 67 -11.23 -8.11 1.58
C ARG A 67 -11.21 -9.49 0.90
N PHE A 68 -10.63 -9.56 -0.30
CA PHE A 68 -10.56 -10.76 -1.12
C PHE A 68 -9.23 -11.53 -0.98
N PHE A 69 -8.31 -11.08 -0.14
CA PHE A 69 -7.04 -11.76 0.06
C PHE A 69 -7.20 -13.06 0.88
N SER A 70 -8.14 -13.11 1.82
CA SER A 70 -8.27 -14.23 2.75
C SER A 70 -9.62 -14.94 2.79
N ALA A 71 -10.72 -14.31 2.37
CA ALA A 71 -12.07 -14.77 2.73
C ALA A 71 -12.87 -15.45 1.60
N VAL A 72 -12.34 -15.50 0.37
CA VAL A 72 -13.12 -15.93 -0.81
C VAL A 72 -12.34 -16.95 -1.62
N ASP A 73 -12.96 -18.07 -1.96
CA ASP A 73 -12.40 -19.01 -2.93
C ASP A 73 -12.85 -18.62 -4.35
N ILE A 74 -11.89 -18.48 -5.26
CA ILE A 74 -12.10 -18.09 -6.65
C ILE A 74 -11.95 -19.33 -7.52
N THR A 75 -13.07 -19.86 -8.03
CA THR A 75 -13.06 -20.98 -8.96
C THR A 75 -13.15 -20.47 -10.39
N THR A 76 -12.13 -20.75 -11.20
CA THR A 76 -12.06 -20.34 -12.61
C THR A 76 -11.93 -21.54 -13.53
N TRP A 77 -12.37 -21.40 -14.80
CA TRP A 77 -12.16 -22.40 -15.84
C TRP A 77 -10.81 -22.25 -16.56
N THR A 78 -10.21 -21.06 -16.47
CA THR A 78 -8.91 -20.74 -17.06
C THR A 78 -7.98 -20.27 -15.95
N LYS A 79 -6.71 -20.66 -16.02
CA LYS A 79 -5.69 -20.19 -15.07
C LYS A 79 -5.49 -18.68 -15.27
N PRO A 80 -5.65 -17.87 -14.22
CA PRO A 80 -5.40 -16.44 -14.31
C PRO A 80 -3.90 -16.11 -14.25
N ASP A 81 -3.51 -14.98 -14.79
CA ASP A 81 -2.28 -14.30 -14.42
C ASP A 81 -2.57 -13.44 -13.20
N VAL A 82 -1.85 -13.67 -12.12
CA VAL A 82 -2.05 -12.99 -10.83
C VAL A 82 -1.00 -11.92 -10.65
N LEU A 83 -1.45 -10.68 -10.39
CA LEU A 83 -0.59 -9.55 -10.04
C LEU A 83 -0.88 -9.11 -8.62
N ILE A 84 0.16 -8.89 -7.83
CA ILE A 84 0.08 -8.23 -6.53
C ILE A 84 0.76 -6.87 -6.68
N LEU A 85 0.01 -5.80 -6.43
CA LEU A 85 0.52 -4.43 -6.51
C LEU A 85 0.66 -3.82 -5.13
N THR A 86 1.79 -3.17 -4.89
CA THR A 86 2.09 -2.44 -3.66
C THR A 86 2.74 -1.10 -3.99
N ASP A 87 2.19 -0.03 -3.45
CA ASP A 87 2.76 1.32 -3.53
C ASP A 87 2.97 1.86 -2.10
N CYS A 88 4.13 1.60 -1.53
CA CYS A 88 4.44 2.01 -0.16
C CYS A 88 4.66 3.53 0.00
N ILE A 89 4.76 4.27 -1.12
CA ILE A 89 4.99 5.72 -1.13
C ILE A 89 3.67 6.48 -1.16
N LYS A 90 2.81 6.21 -2.15
CA LYS A 90 1.52 6.91 -2.31
C LYS A 90 0.40 6.27 -1.50
N VAL A 91 0.48 4.96 -1.29
CA VAL A 91 -0.55 4.12 -0.66
C VAL A 91 0.08 3.19 0.39
N PRO A 92 0.60 3.73 1.51
CA PRO A 92 1.33 2.92 2.50
C PRO A 92 0.56 1.71 3.04
N HIS A 93 -0.78 1.77 3.06
CA HIS A 93 -1.63 0.65 3.49
C HIS A 93 -1.79 -0.44 2.42
N SER A 94 -1.18 -0.30 1.24
CA SER A 94 -1.12 -1.36 0.22
C SER A 94 0.02 -2.34 0.43
N ILE A 95 0.88 -2.10 1.41
CA ILE A 95 1.97 -3.01 1.80
C ILE A 95 1.40 -4.39 2.11
N ILE A 96 2.03 -5.44 1.59
CA ILE A 96 1.62 -6.84 1.71
C ILE A 96 2.73 -7.64 2.38
N ASP A 97 2.36 -8.46 3.35
CA ASP A 97 3.27 -9.38 4.00
C ASP A 97 3.54 -10.61 3.09
N PRO A 98 4.80 -10.85 2.67
CA PRO A 98 5.17 -12.03 1.91
C PRO A 98 4.80 -13.36 2.58
N PHE A 99 4.83 -13.41 3.92
CA PHE A 99 4.63 -14.64 4.69
C PHE A 99 3.16 -14.98 4.93
N THR A 100 2.25 -14.04 4.75
CA THR A 100 0.82 -14.24 5.01
C THR A 100 -0.05 -13.81 3.83
N GLU A 101 -0.15 -12.52 3.57
CA GLU A 101 -1.11 -11.96 2.61
C GLU A 101 -0.81 -12.37 1.17
N ALA A 102 0.47 -12.39 0.76
CA ALA A 102 0.85 -12.82 -0.58
C ALA A 102 0.52 -14.30 -0.82
N ILE A 103 0.78 -15.17 0.18
CA ILE A 103 0.40 -16.58 0.13
C ILE A 103 -1.11 -16.74 0.08
N GLN A 104 -1.84 -15.98 0.90
CA GLN A 104 -3.29 -16.02 0.92
C GLN A 104 -3.90 -15.58 -0.40
N ALA A 105 -3.43 -14.48 -0.98
CA ALA A 105 -3.93 -13.98 -2.25
C ALA A 105 -3.76 -15.00 -3.38
N GLN A 106 -2.57 -15.60 -3.52
CA GLN A 106 -2.36 -16.65 -4.53
C GLN A 106 -3.21 -17.89 -4.24
N GLY A 107 -3.37 -18.25 -2.96
CA GLY A 107 -4.13 -19.41 -2.52
C GLY A 107 -5.65 -19.29 -2.71
N ARG A 108 -6.18 -18.15 -3.17
CA ARG A 108 -7.62 -17.97 -3.43
C ARG A 108 -8.12 -18.72 -4.65
N PHE A 109 -7.25 -19.00 -5.60
CA PHE A 109 -7.63 -19.68 -6.83
C PHE A 109 -7.75 -21.18 -6.58
N ARG A 110 -8.98 -21.73 -6.76
CA ARG A 110 -9.33 -23.14 -6.58
C ARG A 110 -9.79 -23.72 -7.90
N ASN A 111 -8.88 -24.35 -8.65
CA ASN A 111 -9.23 -25.05 -9.87
C ASN A 111 -9.70 -26.46 -9.56
N LYS A 112 -10.60 -26.98 -10.39
CA LYS A 112 -11.07 -28.37 -10.32
C LYS A 112 -10.11 -29.36 -10.96
N TYR A 113 -8.99 -28.90 -11.51
CA TYR A 113 -8.01 -29.75 -12.19
C TYR A 113 -7.05 -30.35 -11.18
N GLU A 114 -7.01 -31.67 -11.11
CA GLU A 114 -6.08 -32.42 -10.25
C GLU A 114 -4.62 -32.18 -10.70
N ASN A 115 -3.73 -31.98 -9.73
CA ASN A 115 -2.27 -31.88 -9.87
C ASN A 115 -1.70 -30.71 -10.66
N ASP A 116 -2.39 -29.60 -10.81
CA ASP A 116 -1.91 -28.47 -11.60
C ASP A 116 -1.93 -27.15 -10.82
N ASN A 117 -1.00 -26.23 -11.14
CA ASN A 117 -1.02 -24.88 -10.58
C ASN A 117 -2.38 -24.23 -10.85
N THR A 118 -2.90 -23.51 -9.85
CA THR A 118 -4.22 -22.87 -9.92
C THR A 118 -4.20 -21.54 -10.66
N TYR A 119 -3.02 -21.01 -10.98
CA TYR A 119 -2.78 -19.80 -11.77
C TYR A 119 -1.68 -20.06 -12.81
N ASN A 120 -1.60 -19.19 -13.81
CA ASN A 120 -0.59 -19.26 -14.88
C ASN A 120 0.73 -18.63 -14.45
N SER A 121 0.66 -17.40 -13.93
CA SER A 121 1.81 -16.66 -13.41
C SER A 121 1.43 -15.90 -12.14
N LEU A 122 2.43 -15.62 -11.30
CA LEU A 122 2.31 -14.71 -10.17
C LEU A 122 3.42 -13.66 -10.28
N THR A 123 3.02 -12.40 -10.38
CA THR A 123 3.94 -11.26 -10.45
C THR A 123 3.66 -10.33 -9.27
N VAL A 124 4.72 -9.96 -8.55
CA VAL A 124 4.66 -8.92 -7.52
C VAL A 124 5.33 -7.67 -8.05
N ILE A 125 4.61 -6.56 -8.08
CA ILE A 125 5.12 -5.24 -8.45
C ILE A 125 5.03 -4.36 -7.22
N ALA A 126 6.18 -3.93 -6.73
CA ALA A 126 6.29 -3.13 -5.52
C ALA A 126 7.37 -2.06 -5.67
N ASN A 127 7.14 -0.89 -5.12
CA ASN A 127 8.20 0.08 -4.85
C ASN A 127 8.71 -0.06 -3.42
N VAL A 128 9.85 0.57 -3.14
CA VAL A 128 10.47 0.61 -1.82
C VAL A 128 10.68 2.05 -1.39
N ASN A 129 10.78 2.28 -0.07
CA ASN A 129 10.96 3.62 0.48
C ASN A 129 11.97 3.57 1.65
N GLU A 130 13.22 3.91 1.35
CA GLU A 130 14.31 3.93 2.34
C GLU A 130 14.08 4.94 3.47
N SER A 131 13.25 5.97 3.21
CA SER A 131 12.90 7.01 4.21
C SER A 131 11.66 6.68 5.02
N MET A 132 11.07 5.49 4.84
CA MET A 132 9.86 5.09 5.57
C MET A 132 10.15 5.03 7.08
N LEU A 133 9.30 5.69 7.87
CA LEU A 133 9.40 5.62 9.31
C LEU A 133 8.97 4.24 9.80
N VAL A 134 9.92 3.51 10.36
CA VAL A 134 9.73 2.17 10.93
C VAL A 134 10.27 2.14 12.34
N TYR A 135 9.52 1.55 13.26
CA TYR A 135 9.91 1.43 14.67
C TYR A 135 10.53 0.07 14.97
N THR A 136 11.55 0.05 15.83
CA THR A 136 12.03 -1.21 16.42
C THR A 136 11.04 -1.74 17.44
N ASP A 137 11.18 -2.99 17.84
CA ASP A 137 10.29 -3.61 18.82
C ASP A 137 10.36 -2.88 20.18
N GLU A 138 11.57 -2.43 20.60
CA GLU A 138 11.74 -1.61 21.80
C GLU A 138 11.04 -0.25 21.66
N GLN A 139 11.08 0.36 20.48
CA GLN A 139 10.40 1.62 20.22
C GLN A 139 8.88 1.46 20.22
N VAL A 140 8.35 0.36 19.67
CA VAL A 140 6.91 0.04 19.75
C VAL A 140 6.50 -0.15 21.21
N ALA A 141 7.24 -0.96 21.99
CA ALA A 141 6.97 -1.16 23.42
C ALA A 141 6.96 0.15 24.19
N ALA A 142 7.96 0.99 24.02
CA ALA A 142 8.04 2.30 24.68
C ALA A 142 6.88 3.23 24.29
N ARG A 143 6.43 3.19 23.02
CA ARG A 143 5.26 3.97 22.56
C ARG A 143 3.97 3.48 23.21
N ILE A 144 3.78 2.18 23.35
CA ILE A 144 2.60 1.61 24.02
C ILE A 144 2.56 2.10 25.48
N GLU A 145 3.68 2.09 26.18
CA GLU A 145 3.77 2.60 27.55
C GLU A 145 3.42 4.09 27.64
N VAL A 146 3.95 4.91 26.74
CA VAL A 146 3.64 6.35 26.68
C VAL A 146 2.18 6.57 26.38
N PHE A 147 1.59 5.85 25.43
CA PHE A 147 0.18 5.98 25.09
C PHE A 147 -0.72 5.56 26.26
N LYS A 148 -0.34 4.49 26.97
CA LYS A 148 -1.02 4.04 28.21
C LYS A 148 -0.98 5.11 29.27
N ALA A 149 0.21 5.68 29.56
CA ALA A 149 0.36 6.72 30.54
C ALA A 149 -0.51 7.96 30.23
N ASN A 150 -0.54 8.39 28.96
CA ASN A 150 -1.39 9.48 28.53
C ASN A 150 -2.90 9.16 28.70
N TYR A 151 -3.30 7.94 28.33
CA TYR A 151 -4.67 7.48 28.51
C TYR A 151 -5.12 7.52 29.99
N GLU A 152 -4.32 6.94 30.89
CA GLU A 152 -4.59 6.93 32.32
C GLU A 152 -4.62 8.35 32.90
N HIS A 153 -3.73 9.24 32.42
CA HIS A 153 -3.73 10.65 32.83
C HIS A 153 -5.04 11.35 32.46
N PHE A 154 -5.48 11.29 31.20
CA PHE A 154 -6.73 11.90 30.75
C PHE A 154 -7.95 11.27 31.43
N LYS A 155 -7.95 9.95 31.64
CA LYS A 155 -9.00 9.24 32.36
C LYS A 155 -9.13 9.77 33.81
N GLY A 156 -8.00 9.89 34.51
CA GLY A 156 -7.97 10.43 35.88
C GLY A 156 -8.38 11.92 35.96
N LEU A 157 -8.06 12.73 34.93
CA LEU A 157 -8.54 14.12 34.86
C LEU A 157 -10.06 14.17 34.66
N LYS A 158 -10.60 13.36 33.76
CA LYS A 158 -12.05 13.27 33.48
C LYS A 158 -12.83 12.89 34.70
N GLU A 159 -12.35 11.94 35.50
CA GLU A 159 -13.02 11.47 36.74
C GLU A 159 -13.07 12.54 37.85
N LYS A 160 -12.04 13.41 37.90
CA LYS A 160 -11.90 14.45 38.93
C LYS A 160 -12.55 15.78 38.53
N GLU A 161 -12.84 16.01 37.24
CA GLU A 161 -13.39 17.29 36.77
C GLU A 161 -14.89 17.40 37.09
N LEU A 162 -15.26 18.47 37.76
CA LEU A 162 -16.66 18.76 38.16
C LEU A 162 -17.41 19.61 37.13
N ASN A 163 -16.69 20.37 36.31
CA ASN A 163 -17.28 21.19 35.26
C ASN A 163 -17.60 20.32 34.03
N LYS A 164 -18.89 20.21 33.71
CA LYS A 164 -19.36 19.35 32.60
C LYS A 164 -18.77 19.70 31.25
N VAL A 165 -18.53 21.00 30.96
CA VAL A 165 -17.95 21.44 29.69
C VAL A 165 -16.47 20.99 29.58
N LYS A 166 -15.71 21.17 30.67
CA LYS A 166 -14.32 20.69 30.71
C LYS A 166 -14.25 19.18 30.69
N GLN A 167 -15.15 18.49 31.39
CA GLN A 167 -15.24 17.04 31.40
C GLN A 167 -15.50 16.48 29.99
N GLN A 168 -16.34 17.15 29.21
CA GLN A 168 -16.60 16.79 27.81
C GLN A 168 -15.36 17.00 26.94
N ALA A 169 -14.67 18.14 27.06
CA ALA A 169 -13.42 18.39 26.32
C ALA A 169 -12.35 17.32 26.64
N ILE A 170 -12.16 16.99 27.92
CA ILE A 170 -11.24 15.92 28.34
C ILE A 170 -11.67 14.57 27.75
N ALA A 171 -12.98 14.29 27.66
CA ALA A 171 -13.47 13.05 27.07
C ALA A 171 -13.20 12.97 25.55
N GLU A 172 -13.21 14.08 24.84
CA GLU A 172 -12.82 14.15 23.43
C GLU A 172 -11.31 13.91 23.26
N ASP A 173 -10.48 14.57 24.08
CA ASP A 173 -9.04 14.33 24.10
C ASP A 173 -8.70 12.87 24.44
N LEU A 174 -9.39 12.29 25.43
CA LEU A 174 -9.23 10.88 25.81
C LEU A 174 -9.51 9.94 24.64
N LYS A 175 -10.55 10.21 23.84
CA LYS A 175 -10.88 9.41 22.65
C LYS A 175 -9.80 9.51 21.56
N ALA A 176 -9.09 10.64 21.47
CA ALA A 176 -8.02 10.86 20.50
C ALA A 176 -6.70 10.18 20.90
N VAL A 177 -6.55 9.68 22.13
CA VAL A 177 -5.35 8.97 22.55
C VAL A 177 -5.24 7.63 21.83
N LYS A 178 -4.13 7.40 21.14
CA LYS A 178 -3.87 6.18 20.36
C LYS A 178 -3.93 4.86 21.17
N TYR A 179 -3.88 4.93 22.49
CA TYR A 179 -4.06 3.73 23.33
C TYR A 179 -5.44 3.09 23.15
N ASN A 180 -6.46 3.88 22.77
CA ASN A 180 -7.79 3.34 22.47
C ASN A 180 -7.79 2.34 21.31
N ASP A 181 -6.89 2.51 20.33
CA ASP A 181 -6.75 1.58 19.19
C ASP A 181 -6.22 0.20 19.65
N LEU A 182 -5.64 0.15 20.86
CA LEU A 182 -5.12 -1.06 21.48
C LEU A 182 -6.06 -1.66 22.52
N LEU A 183 -7.24 -1.07 22.77
CA LEU A 183 -8.23 -1.60 23.71
C LEU A 183 -9.28 -2.44 22.99
N GLY A 184 -9.75 -3.46 23.67
CA GLY A 184 -10.95 -4.21 23.29
C GLY A 184 -12.23 -3.54 23.76
N ASP A 185 -13.37 -4.10 23.39
CA ASP A 185 -14.72 -3.61 23.81
C ASP A 185 -14.92 -3.62 25.33
N ASP A 186 -14.11 -4.35 26.06
CA ASP A 186 -14.11 -4.45 27.53
C ASP A 186 -13.14 -3.47 28.22
N ASP A 187 -12.63 -2.47 27.51
CA ASP A 187 -11.61 -1.50 27.95
C ASP A 187 -10.29 -2.14 28.44
N LYS A 188 -10.02 -3.40 28.06
CA LYS A 188 -8.76 -4.06 28.34
C LYS A 188 -7.85 -4.09 27.13
N LEU A 189 -6.54 -4.23 27.40
CA LEU A 189 -5.55 -4.36 26.34
C LEU A 189 -5.88 -5.55 25.42
N ASN A 190 -6.06 -5.25 24.16
CA ASN A 190 -6.24 -6.24 23.11
C ASN A 190 -4.86 -6.67 22.58
N TYR A 191 -4.40 -7.83 23.02
CA TYR A 191 -3.08 -8.35 22.61
C TYR A 191 -2.99 -8.60 21.10
N PHE A 192 -4.10 -8.90 20.41
CA PHE A 192 -4.09 -9.03 18.95
C PHE A 192 -3.82 -7.68 18.27
N ALA A 193 -4.35 -6.58 18.79
CA ALA A 193 -4.04 -5.25 18.27
C ALA A 193 -2.57 -4.88 18.50
N VAL A 194 -2.01 -5.27 19.64
CA VAL A 194 -0.60 -5.08 19.95
C VAL A 194 0.28 -5.90 19.00
N ASP A 195 0.00 -7.20 18.87
CA ASP A 195 0.74 -8.10 17.97
C ASP A 195 0.62 -7.64 16.51
N ASN A 196 -0.54 -7.13 16.11
CA ASN A 196 -0.73 -6.57 14.78
C ASN A 196 0.18 -5.37 14.54
N TRP A 197 0.34 -4.47 15.51
CA TRP A 197 1.25 -3.33 15.37
C TRP A 197 2.71 -3.80 15.21
N TYR A 198 3.19 -4.74 16.03
CA TYR A 198 4.52 -5.32 15.86
C TYR A 198 4.69 -5.94 14.46
N ASN A 199 3.66 -6.67 14.00
CA ASN A 199 3.66 -7.28 12.68
C ASN A 199 3.69 -6.23 11.56
N GLU A 200 2.92 -5.15 11.65
CA GLU A 200 2.95 -4.05 10.69
C GLU A 200 4.36 -3.43 10.58
N GLU A 201 5.02 -3.17 11.72
CA GLU A 201 6.38 -2.62 11.71
C GLU A 201 7.39 -3.64 11.14
N ARG A 202 7.22 -4.93 11.40
CA ARG A 202 8.03 -5.98 10.79
C ARG A 202 7.88 -5.99 9.27
N VAL A 203 6.66 -5.92 8.76
CA VAL A 203 6.38 -5.92 7.32
C VAL A 203 6.93 -4.66 6.64
N LYS A 204 6.78 -3.48 7.26
CA LYS A 204 7.36 -2.23 6.76
C LYS A 204 8.88 -2.31 6.56
N ARG A 205 9.60 -3.04 7.43
CA ARG A 205 11.06 -3.23 7.30
C ARG A 205 11.45 -3.88 5.97
N TYR A 206 10.62 -4.75 5.42
CA TYR A 206 10.88 -5.37 4.11
C TYR A 206 10.86 -4.35 2.97
N TYR A 207 10.07 -3.31 3.09
CA TYR A 207 9.92 -2.27 2.07
C TYR A 207 10.91 -1.10 2.20
N LEU A 208 11.91 -1.22 3.06
CA LEU A 208 12.99 -0.22 3.16
C LEU A 208 13.99 -0.33 2.02
N SER A 209 14.17 -1.50 1.42
CA SER A 209 15.02 -1.68 0.23
C SER A 209 14.52 -2.84 -0.63
N ALA A 210 14.90 -2.81 -1.91
CA ALA A 210 14.56 -3.87 -2.85
C ALA A 210 15.18 -5.22 -2.43
N GLU A 211 16.38 -5.21 -1.89
CA GLU A 211 17.08 -6.39 -1.37
C GLU A 211 16.36 -6.99 -0.18
N ALA A 212 15.91 -6.14 0.77
CA ALA A 212 15.17 -6.60 1.96
C ALA A 212 13.84 -7.26 1.56
N LEU A 213 13.11 -6.67 0.61
CA LEU A 213 11.86 -7.22 0.11
C LEU A 213 12.10 -8.55 -0.64
N TYR A 214 13.09 -8.59 -1.52
CA TYR A 214 13.48 -9.81 -2.22
C TYR A 214 13.85 -10.93 -1.23
N GLN A 215 14.66 -10.61 -0.20
CA GLN A 215 15.05 -11.59 0.81
C GLN A 215 13.85 -12.10 1.61
N ALA A 216 12.89 -11.25 1.95
CA ALA A 216 11.66 -11.66 2.63
C ALA A 216 10.85 -12.67 1.82
N TYR A 217 10.74 -12.47 0.50
CA TYR A 217 10.09 -13.45 -0.39
C TYR A 217 10.89 -14.75 -0.50
N MET A 218 12.23 -14.69 -0.54
CA MET A 218 13.10 -15.88 -0.54
C MET A 218 12.96 -16.68 0.76
N ASP A 219 12.96 -16.02 1.91
CA ASP A 219 12.85 -16.64 3.23
C ASP A 219 11.48 -17.30 3.43
N CYS A 220 10.46 -16.79 2.76
CA CYS A 220 9.11 -17.34 2.79
C CYS A 220 9.04 -18.78 2.25
N GLN A 221 9.93 -19.20 1.33
CA GLN A 221 10.05 -20.54 0.74
C GLN A 221 8.81 -21.05 -0.02
N PHE A 222 7.77 -20.23 -0.17
CA PHE A 222 6.56 -20.57 -0.94
C PHE A 222 6.67 -20.14 -2.41
N PHE A 223 7.66 -19.31 -2.75
CA PHE A 223 7.82 -18.72 -4.06
C PHE A 223 9.14 -19.16 -4.69
N ASN A 224 9.08 -19.45 -5.98
CA ASN A 224 10.28 -19.63 -6.80
C ASN A 224 10.48 -18.31 -7.57
N ILE A 225 11.46 -17.50 -7.14
CA ILE A 225 11.53 -16.09 -7.50
C ILE A 225 12.45 -15.85 -8.70
N ASN A 226 11.94 -15.13 -9.70
CA ASN A 226 12.73 -14.49 -10.71
C ASN A 226 12.71 -12.96 -10.43
N TYR A 227 13.80 -12.46 -9.85
CA TYR A 227 13.91 -11.07 -9.44
C TYR A 227 14.37 -10.19 -10.60
N GLN A 228 13.61 -9.16 -10.89
CA GLN A 228 13.92 -8.17 -11.93
C GLN A 228 13.83 -6.76 -11.32
N PRO A 229 14.95 -6.21 -10.83
CA PRO A 229 14.96 -4.83 -10.35
C PRO A 229 14.83 -3.87 -11.54
N GLU A 230 13.84 -2.99 -11.49
CA GLU A 230 13.75 -1.84 -12.38
C GLU A 230 14.24 -0.60 -11.63
N GLU A 231 15.34 -0.05 -12.05
CA GLU A 231 15.81 1.24 -11.55
C GLU A 231 15.15 2.37 -12.33
N GLN A 232 14.21 3.05 -11.71
CA GLN A 232 13.69 4.29 -12.27
C GLN A 232 14.70 5.43 -12.03
N GLY A 233 14.89 6.29 -13.02
CA GLY A 233 15.85 7.40 -12.96
C GLY A 233 15.57 8.39 -11.84
N ILE A 234 14.29 8.76 -11.62
CA ILE A 234 13.82 9.52 -10.45
C ILE A 234 12.86 8.62 -9.69
N GLY A 235 13.14 8.35 -8.42
CA GLY A 235 12.25 7.60 -7.56
C GLY A 235 10.90 8.32 -7.38
N GLU A 236 9.81 7.57 -7.25
CA GLU A 236 8.48 8.15 -6.99
C GLU A 236 8.45 9.02 -5.73
N GLU A 237 9.26 8.69 -4.72
CA GLU A 237 9.41 9.49 -3.51
C GLU A 237 10.01 10.87 -3.81
N ASP A 238 11.03 10.93 -4.63
CA ASP A 238 11.65 12.21 -5.02
C ASP A 238 10.68 13.07 -5.83
N GLN A 239 9.91 12.45 -6.76
CA GLN A 239 8.85 13.13 -7.49
C GLN A 239 7.79 13.69 -6.54
N LEU A 240 7.36 12.88 -5.56
CA LEU A 240 6.39 13.31 -4.55
C LEU A 240 6.92 14.46 -3.69
N GLN A 241 8.18 14.37 -3.24
CA GLN A 241 8.84 15.43 -2.46
C GLN A 241 8.98 16.72 -3.26
N ILE A 242 9.31 16.65 -4.56
CA ILE A 242 9.37 17.81 -5.46
C ILE A 242 7.97 18.46 -5.59
N ARG A 243 6.93 17.64 -5.82
CA ARG A 243 5.54 18.13 -5.93
C ARG A 243 5.02 18.73 -4.64
N GLN A 244 5.39 18.19 -3.48
CA GLN A 244 4.96 18.67 -2.16
C GLN A 244 5.78 19.85 -1.63
N ALA A 245 6.89 20.21 -2.26
CA ALA A 245 7.71 21.33 -1.82
C ALA A 245 6.91 22.65 -1.88
N LYS A 246 6.77 23.30 -0.73
CA LYS A 246 5.92 24.49 -0.55
C LYS A 246 6.49 25.77 -1.15
N SER A 247 7.78 25.83 -1.50
CA SER A 247 8.44 27.00 -2.07
C SER A 247 9.24 26.62 -3.30
N GLY A 248 9.35 27.56 -4.27
CA GLY A 248 10.16 27.40 -5.45
C GLY A 248 11.62 27.05 -5.13
N LYS A 249 12.21 27.69 -4.11
CA LYS A 249 13.58 27.40 -3.68
C LYS A 249 13.75 25.98 -3.17
N ALA A 250 12.77 25.39 -2.47
CA ALA A 250 12.79 24.03 -2.00
C ALA A 250 12.64 23.03 -3.17
N LYS A 251 11.78 23.33 -4.14
CA LYS A 251 11.66 22.54 -5.38
C LYS A 251 12.96 22.52 -6.16
N TRP A 252 13.57 23.69 -6.38
CA TRP A 252 14.84 23.81 -7.08
C TRP A 252 15.95 23.00 -6.43
N ARG A 253 16.08 23.06 -5.11
CA ARG A 253 17.07 22.24 -4.40
C ARG A 253 16.86 20.76 -4.66
N LYS A 254 15.64 20.26 -4.58
CA LYS A 254 15.32 18.86 -4.85
C LYS A 254 15.57 18.45 -6.29
N ILE A 255 15.25 19.32 -7.25
CA ILE A 255 15.56 19.08 -8.67
C ILE A 255 17.08 18.97 -8.89
N VAL A 256 17.87 19.89 -8.31
CA VAL A 256 19.34 19.86 -8.43
C VAL A 256 19.91 18.61 -7.78
N ASP A 257 19.48 18.25 -6.57
CA ASP A 257 19.91 17.03 -5.87
C ASP A 257 19.66 15.77 -6.74
N ASN A 258 18.51 15.73 -7.41
CA ASN A 258 18.16 14.61 -8.30
C ASN A 258 18.99 14.61 -9.59
N LEU A 259 19.23 15.77 -10.20
CA LEU A 259 20.11 15.89 -11.37
C LEU A 259 21.52 15.42 -11.07
N GLU A 260 22.10 15.84 -9.93
CA GLU A 260 23.43 15.38 -9.53
C GLU A 260 23.49 13.85 -9.31
N ARG A 261 22.42 13.29 -8.75
CA ARG A 261 22.32 11.84 -8.55
C ARG A 261 22.25 11.08 -9.88
N LEU A 262 21.44 11.58 -10.82
CA LEU A 262 21.31 11.00 -12.16
C LEU A 262 22.60 11.11 -12.96
N GLU A 263 23.31 12.22 -12.87
CA GLU A 263 24.60 12.40 -13.52
C GLU A 263 25.62 11.37 -13.01
N LYS A 264 25.64 11.12 -11.70
CA LYS A 264 26.48 10.06 -11.11
C LYS A 264 26.10 8.66 -11.62
N ARG A 265 24.81 8.36 -11.77
CA ARG A 265 24.33 7.09 -12.34
C ARG A 265 24.72 6.94 -13.80
N LYS A 266 24.51 7.99 -14.60
CA LYS A 266 24.89 8.01 -16.04
C LYS A 266 26.36 7.71 -16.27
N ILE A 267 27.23 8.16 -15.37
CA ILE A 267 28.66 7.87 -15.42
C ILE A 267 28.94 6.40 -15.04
N ALA A 268 28.13 5.82 -14.13
CA ALA A 268 28.31 4.48 -13.62
C ALA A 268 27.69 3.38 -14.49
N ASP A 269 26.62 3.71 -15.24
CA ASP A 269 25.87 2.76 -16.06
C ASP A 269 25.85 3.16 -17.54
N PRO A 270 26.59 2.43 -18.43
CA PRO A 270 26.61 2.69 -19.86
C PRO A 270 25.26 2.47 -20.57
N LEU A 271 24.33 1.77 -19.97
CA LEU A 271 22.97 1.51 -20.48
C LEU A 271 21.94 2.50 -19.94
N TYR A 272 22.38 3.55 -19.26
CA TYR A 272 21.50 4.57 -18.70
C TYR A 272 20.60 5.17 -19.79
N ASP A 273 19.28 5.07 -19.57
CA ASP A 273 18.27 5.67 -20.44
C ASP A 273 18.07 7.16 -20.09
N MET A 274 17.89 7.99 -21.13
CA MET A 274 17.63 9.43 -20.99
C MET A 274 16.21 9.75 -20.46
N GLN A 275 15.38 8.75 -20.18
CA GLN A 275 13.99 8.96 -19.74
C GLN A 275 13.90 9.79 -18.45
N ALA A 276 14.86 9.61 -17.54
CA ALA A 276 14.93 10.37 -16.30
C ALA A 276 15.22 11.85 -16.51
N ASP A 277 16.04 12.21 -17.52
CA ASP A 277 16.32 13.61 -17.87
C ASP A 277 15.05 14.29 -18.40
N ILE A 278 14.23 13.56 -19.17
CA ILE A 278 12.93 14.05 -19.69
C ILE A 278 11.95 14.29 -18.53
N GLU A 279 11.89 13.38 -17.56
CA GLU A 279 11.01 13.55 -16.38
C GLU A 279 11.41 14.77 -15.53
N ILE A 280 12.70 15.01 -15.36
CA ILE A 280 13.19 16.21 -14.65
C ILE A 280 12.81 17.47 -15.42
N LEU A 281 12.98 17.51 -16.74
CA LEU A 281 12.58 18.65 -17.57
C LEU A 281 11.08 18.94 -17.42
N ARG A 282 10.24 17.91 -17.45
CA ARG A 282 8.79 18.06 -17.19
C ARG A 282 8.50 18.65 -15.80
N LEU A 283 9.21 18.19 -14.75
CA LEU A 283 9.05 18.74 -13.41
C LEU A 283 9.50 20.21 -13.30
N ILE A 284 10.48 20.63 -14.09
CA ILE A 284 10.92 22.03 -14.19
C ILE A 284 9.83 22.86 -14.89
N GLU A 285 9.28 22.38 -16.01
CA GLU A 285 8.17 23.03 -16.72
C GLU A 285 6.94 23.19 -15.83
N ASP A 286 6.53 22.12 -15.14
CA ASP A 286 5.40 22.14 -14.18
C ASP A 286 5.62 23.10 -13.00
N ALA A 287 6.85 23.49 -12.73
CA ALA A 287 7.20 24.41 -11.68
C ALA A 287 7.25 25.89 -12.13
N ASP A 288 6.86 26.20 -13.38
CA ASP A 288 6.89 27.55 -13.98
C ASP A 288 8.27 28.23 -13.94
N TYR A 289 9.35 27.45 -14.18
CA TYR A 289 10.73 27.96 -14.12
C TYR A 289 11.43 28.06 -15.49
N ILE A 290 10.68 27.92 -16.57
CA ILE A 290 11.14 28.13 -17.95
C ILE A 290 10.47 29.37 -18.53
#